data_6c304ab4b74137f6ba52f929eedc2a2d
#
_entry.id   6c304ab4b74137f6ba52f929eedc2a2d
#
_cell.length_a   1.000
_cell.length_b   1.000
_cell.length_c   1.000
_cell.angle_alpha   90.00
_cell.angle_beta   90.00
_cell.angle_gamma   90.00
#
_symmetry.space_group_name_H-M   'P 1'
#
loop_
_entity.id
_entity.type
_entity.pdbx_description
1 polymer ?
#
loop_
_entity_poly.entity_id
_entity_poly.type
_entity_poly.pdbx_seq_one_letter_code
_entity_poly.pdbx_strand_id
1 'polypeptide(L)'
;FQFTRKGSEPKSTQVFTLERDTVYSEGMTLYFETNGEIRKIEEKEEIYFYSYDVCDGRREKGLAKANHEISIFVPAGECVKLKIVYSMENALQDADLIIEGMRKYRRSLEEQAAFVMPMARELSKSANQFVSKRESTGGSTILAGYPFFEDWGRDTMIALPGVCIVTGQYETAKKILRTFAVHERKGLMPNLFPEGGNEPLYNTVDAALLFINCVYLYYEATKDVA
;
A
#
# COMPACT_ATOMS: atom_id res chain seq x y z
N PHE A 1 -0.32 -10.57 14.49
CA PHE A 1 -0.10 -9.41 13.59
C PHE A 1 0.63 -8.35 14.37
N GLN A 2 1.75 -7.87 13.87
CA GLN A 2 2.46 -6.74 14.46
C GLN A 2 2.31 -5.55 13.52
N PHE A 3 1.66 -4.48 14.03
CA PHE A 3 1.63 -3.21 13.34
C PHE A 3 2.70 -2.31 13.96
N THR A 4 3.74 -1.97 13.19
CA THR A 4 4.73 -0.99 13.62
C THR A 4 4.48 0.33 12.90
N ARG A 5 4.24 1.40 13.65
CA ARG A 5 4.31 2.76 13.13
C ARG A 5 5.77 3.20 13.07
N LYS A 6 6.14 3.90 12.00
CA LYS A 6 7.44 4.56 11.88
C LYS A 6 7.68 5.45 13.12
N GLY A 7 8.78 5.23 13.81
CA GLY A 7 9.16 6.01 14.99
C GLY A 7 8.42 5.69 16.29
N SER A 8 7.47 4.78 16.29
CA SER A 8 6.82 4.32 17.52
C SER A 8 7.61 3.17 18.15
N GLU A 9 7.75 3.21 19.47
CA GLU A 9 8.18 2.02 20.21
C GLU A 9 7.17 0.90 20.00
N PRO A 10 7.60 -0.36 19.77
CA PRO A 10 6.67 -1.47 19.89
C PRO A 10 6.12 -1.45 21.31
N LYS A 11 4.87 -1.02 21.44
CA LYS A 11 4.19 -1.06 22.74
C LYS A 11 4.00 -2.53 23.05
N SER A 12 4.58 -2.98 24.14
CA SER A 12 4.44 -4.34 24.69
C SER A 12 3.01 -4.73 25.03
N THR A 13 2.05 -3.86 24.75
CA THR A 13 0.67 -3.91 25.23
C THR A 13 -0.39 -3.76 24.15
N GLN A 14 -0.07 -3.99 22.87
CA GLN A 14 -1.15 -4.13 21.88
C GLN A 14 -1.89 -5.43 22.15
N VAL A 15 -2.93 -5.32 22.93
CA VAL A 15 -3.85 -6.44 23.21
C VAL A 15 -4.84 -6.50 22.06
N PHE A 16 -4.75 -7.54 21.25
CA PHE A 16 -5.78 -7.87 20.29
C PHE A 16 -6.88 -8.63 21.00
N THR A 17 -8.09 -8.12 20.95
CA THR A 17 -9.28 -8.83 21.41
C THR A 17 -10.02 -9.37 20.20
N LEU A 18 -10.18 -10.68 20.11
CA LEU A 18 -11.01 -11.32 19.10
C LEU A 18 -12.40 -11.51 19.70
N GLU A 19 -13.39 -10.84 19.12
CA GLU A 19 -14.81 -11.09 19.38
C GLU A 19 -15.46 -11.59 18.09
N ARG A 20 -15.85 -12.85 18.08
CA ARG A 20 -16.40 -13.55 16.92
C ARG A 20 -15.41 -13.51 15.73
N ASP A 21 -15.73 -12.73 14.71
CA ASP A 21 -15.01 -12.52 13.45
C ASP A 21 -14.32 -11.14 13.38
N THR A 22 -14.13 -10.48 14.53
CA THR A 22 -13.62 -9.12 14.59
C THR A 22 -12.46 -9.01 15.57
N VAL A 23 -11.36 -8.40 15.13
CA VAL A 23 -10.17 -8.13 15.92
C VAL A 23 -10.06 -6.65 16.20
N TYR A 24 -9.91 -6.27 17.46
CA TYR A 24 -9.79 -4.88 17.89
C TYR A 24 -8.39 -4.59 18.44
N SER A 25 -7.82 -3.47 18.08
CA SER A 25 -6.59 -2.93 18.67
C SER A 25 -6.50 -1.42 18.49
N GLU A 26 -6.35 -0.66 19.58
CA GLU A 26 -6.04 0.79 19.61
C GLU A 26 -6.83 1.64 18.58
N GLY A 27 -8.16 1.48 18.50
CA GLY A 27 -9.01 2.21 17.55
C GLY A 27 -9.05 1.64 16.13
N MET A 28 -8.40 0.52 15.90
CA MET A 28 -8.47 -0.22 14.65
C MET A 28 -9.37 -1.44 14.79
N THR A 29 -10.26 -1.64 13.84
CA THR A 29 -11.12 -2.83 13.74
C THR A 29 -10.72 -3.61 12.49
N LEU A 30 -10.42 -4.89 12.64
CA LEU A 30 -10.24 -5.82 11.54
C LEU A 30 -11.39 -6.83 11.55
N TYR A 31 -12.14 -6.86 10.48
CA TYR A 31 -13.11 -7.91 10.20
C TYR A 31 -12.37 -9.10 9.62
N PHE A 32 -12.80 -10.30 9.99
CA PHE A 32 -12.02 -11.49 9.73
C PHE A 32 -12.93 -12.68 9.44
N GLU A 33 -12.57 -13.49 8.44
CA GLU A 33 -13.25 -14.72 8.07
C GLU A 33 -12.22 -15.81 7.74
N THR A 34 -12.48 -17.04 8.17
CA THR A 34 -11.67 -18.22 7.84
C THR A 34 -12.52 -19.47 7.79
N ASN A 35 -12.09 -20.43 6.97
CA ASN A 35 -12.63 -21.79 6.97
C ASN A 35 -11.91 -22.72 7.97
N GLY A 36 -10.93 -22.20 8.70
CA GLY A 36 -10.25 -22.92 9.79
C GLY A 36 -11.00 -22.76 11.11
N GLU A 37 -10.69 -23.62 12.04
CA GLU A 37 -11.16 -23.54 13.42
C GLU A 37 -10.31 -22.52 14.19
N ILE A 38 -10.97 -21.54 14.85
CA ILE A 38 -10.31 -20.54 15.67
C ILE A 38 -10.44 -20.97 17.12
N ARG A 39 -9.32 -21.00 17.85
CA ARG A 39 -9.33 -21.25 19.29
C ARG A 39 -8.42 -20.29 20.03
N LYS A 40 -8.84 -19.91 21.25
CA LYS A 40 -8.00 -19.17 22.18
C LYS A 40 -6.91 -20.10 22.71
N ILE A 41 -5.68 -19.58 22.76
CA ILE A 41 -4.53 -20.29 23.35
C ILE A 41 -3.99 -19.48 24.53
N GLU A 42 -3.16 -20.11 25.36
CA GLU A 42 -2.34 -19.39 26.31
C GLU A 42 -1.45 -18.36 25.58
N GLU A 43 -1.38 -17.14 26.12
CA GLU A 43 -0.62 -16.07 25.47
C GLU A 43 0.84 -16.46 25.33
N LYS A 44 1.33 -16.43 24.10
CA LYS A 44 2.73 -16.66 23.75
C LYS A 44 3.36 -15.35 23.32
N GLU A 45 4.51 -15.04 23.91
CA GLU A 45 5.32 -13.91 23.48
C GLU A 45 6.53 -14.41 22.70
N GLU A 46 6.85 -13.74 21.59
CA GLU A 46 8.00 -14.02 20.76
C GLU A 46 8.74 -12.73 20.42
N ILE A 47 10.05 -12.74 20.58
CA ILE A 47 10.91 -11.62 20.26
C ILE A 47 11.47 -11.82 18.86
N TYR A 48 11.17 -10.89 17.95
CA TYR A 48 11.72 -10.86 16.60
C TYR A 48 12.93 -9.95 16.54
N PHE A 49 13.95 -10.40 15.81
CA PHE A 49 15.15 -9.62 15.54
C PHE A 49 15.12 -9.11 14.09
N TYR A 50 15.23 -7.80 13.92
CA TYR A 50 15.20 -7.14 12.62
C TYR A 50 16.63 -6.68 12.24
N SER A 51 17.34 -7.52 11.50
CA SER A 51 18.73 -7.23 11.10
C SER A 51 18.88 -5.97 10.25
N TYR A 52 17.88 -5.65 9.44
CA TYR A 52 17.86 -4.42 8.62
C TYR A 52 17.76 -3.16 9.47
N ASP A 53 16.98 -3.18 10.53
CA ASP A 53 16.79 -2.02 11.41
C ASP A 53 18.07 -1.68 12.19
N VAL A 54 18.90 -2.67 12.48
CA VAL A 54 20.22 -2.46 13.10
C VAL A 54 21.12 -1.62 12.22
N CYS A 55 21.15 -1.89 10.91
CA CYS A 55 22.00 -1.16 9.97
C CYS A 55 21.62 0.32 9.85
N ASP A 56 20.34 0.64 10.08
CA ASP A 56 19.81 2.01 10.03
C ASP A 56 19.78 2.72 11.39
N GLY A 57 20.35 2.11 12.44
CA GLY A 57 20.31 2.66 13.81
C GLY A 57 18.93 2.65 14.46
N ARG A 58 17.99 1.84 13.93
CA ARG A 58 16.67 1.64 14.49
C ARG A 58 16.68 0.54 15.55
N ARG A 59 15.55 0.37 16.24
CA ARG A 59 15.42 -0.73 17.20
C ARG A 59 15.48 -2.09 16.52
N GLU A 60 16.38 -2.92 17.02
CA GLU A 60 16.64 -4.26 16.48
C GLU A 60 15.60 -5.31 16.85
N LYS A 61 14.75 -5.05 17.84
CA LYS A 61 13.83 -6.04 18.41
C LYS A 61 12.39 -5.57 18.38
N GLY A 62 11.49 -6.47 18.02
CA GLY A 62 10.05 -6.33 18.14
C GLY A 62 9.46 -7.46 18.97
N LEU A 63 8.37 -7.17 19.68
CA LEU A 63 7.63 -8.15 20.45
C LEU A 63 6.34 -8.49 19.72
N ALA A 64 6.09 -9.77 19.49
CA ALA A 64 4.81 -10.26 19.00
C ALA A 64 4.14 -11.11 20.09
N LYS A 65 2.82 -10.94 20.23
CA LYS A 65 1.99 -11.74 21.13
C LYS A 65 0.96 -12.50 20.31
N ALA A 66 0.82 -13.79 20.61
CA ALA A 66 -0.22 -14.63 20.04
C ALA A 66 -1.12 -15.14 21.15
N ASN A 67 -2.43 -14.91 21.05
CA ASN A 67 -3.44 -15.37 21.99
C ASN A 67 -4.54 -16.22 21.33
N HIS A 68 -4.48 -16.37 20.03
CA HIS A 68 -5.37 -17.24 19.24
C HIS A 68 -4.58 -17.98 18.18
N GLU A 69 -5.05 -19.15 17.81
CA GLU A 69 -4.56 -19.89 16.67
C GLU A 69 -5.69 -20.29 15.72
N ILE A 70 -5.36 -20.45 14.47
CA ILE A 70 -6.25 -20.98 13.43
C ILE A 70 -5.69 -22.32 13.00
N SER A 71 -6.52 -23.33 13.03
CA SER A 71 -6.16 -24.68 12.63
C SER A 71 -7.13 -25.21 11.57
N ILE A 72 -6.61 -26.10 10.72
CA ILE A 72 -7.40 -26.84 9.76
C ILE A 72 -6.90 -28.29 9.74
N PHE A 73 -7.84 -29.23 9.74
CA PHE A 73 -7.49 -30.63 9.62
C PHE A 73 -7.22 -30.99 8.16
N VAL A 74 -6.09 -31.64 7.92
CA VAL A 74 -5.71 -32.14 6.59
C VAL A 74 -5.68 -33.66 6.65
N PRO A 75 -6.63 -34.36 6.01
CA PRO A 75 -6.60 -35.83 5.93
C PRO A 75 -5.34 -36.34 5.23
N ALA A 76 -4.90 -37.53 5.59
CA ALA A 76 -3.72 -38.12 4.96
C ALA A 76 -3.93 -38.32 3.45
N GLY A 77 -2.98 -37.82 2.65
CA GLY A 77 -3.02 -37.87 1.18
C GLY A 77 -3.89 -36.81 0.51
N GLU A 78 -4.52 -35.89 1.26
CA GLU A 78 -5.34 -34.81 0.73
C GLU A 78 -4.63 -33.45 0.80
N CYS A 79 -5.07 -32.52 -0.04
CA CYS A 79 -4.71 -31.11 0.02
C CYS A 79 -5.92 -30.27 0.42
N VAL A 80 -5.79 -29.53 1.50
CA VAL A 80 -6.84 -28.60 1.97
C VAL A 80 -6.33 -27.17 1.89
N LYS A 81 -7.17 -26.25 1.40
CA LYS A 81 -6.85 -24.82 1.36
C LYS A 81 -7.33 -24.17 2.65
N LEU A 82 -6.40 -23.66 3.45
CA LEU A 82 -6.73 -22.72 4.51
C LEU A 82 -6.95 -21.34 3.89
N LYS A 83 -8.14 -20.78 4.07
CA LYS A 83 -8.52 -19.44 3.63
C LYS A 83 -8.60 -18.53 4.85
N ILE A 84 -7.97 -17.37 4.76
CA ILE A 84 -8.03 -16.33 5.78
C ILE A 84 -8.21 -15.00 5.05
N VAL A 85 -9.31 -14.32 5.31
CA VAL A 85 -9.60 -12.99 4.79
C VAL A 85 -9.73 -12.02 5.95
N TYR A 86 -9.16 -10.85 5.80
CA TYR A 86 -9.34 -9.76 6.76
C TYR A 86 -9.42 -8.42 6.02
N SER A 87 -10.23 -7.52 6.56
CA SER A 87 -10.46 -6.19 6.01
C SER A 87 -10.67 -5.19 7.15
N MET A 88 -10.33 -3.94 6.90
CA MET A 88 -10.70 -2.82 7.77
C MET A 88 -12.15 -2.35 7.55
N GLU A 89 -12.78 -2.81 6.47
CA GLU A 89 -14.17 -2.54 6.14
C GLU A 89 -15.02 -3.78 6.41
N ASN A 90 -16.22 -3.60 6.94
CA ASN A 90 -17.18 -4.70 7.15
C ASN A 90 -17.82 -5.15 5.83
N ALA A 91 -16.99 -5.60 4.90
CA ALA A 91 -17.37 -6.05 3.56
C ALA A 91 -16.47 -7.20 3.11
N LEU A 92 -16.45 -8.28 3.90
CA LEU A 92 -15.67 -9.46 3.56
C LEU A 92 -16.26 -10.18 2.36
N GLN A 93 -15.37 -10.59 1.46
CA GLN A 93 -15.69 -11.39 0.28
C GLN A 93 -14.97 -12.73 0.37
N ASP A 94 -15.48 -13.74 -0.33
CA ASP A 94 -14.80 -15.03 -0.42
C ASP A 94 -13.36 -14.89 -0.95
N ALA A 95 -12.42 -15.58 -0.32
CA ALA A 95 -11.00 -15.49 -0.66
C ALA A 95 -10.69 -15.85 -2.13
N ASP A 96 -11.40 -16.83 -2.70
CA ASP A 96 -11.18 -17.21 -4.09
C ASP A 96 -11.66 -16.11 -5.05
N LEU A 97 -12.77 -15.42 -4.73
CA LEU A 97 -13.25 -14.27 -5.51
C LEU A 97 -12.26 -13.10 -5.45
N ILE A 98 -11.68 -12.83 -4.28
CA ILE A 98 -10.65 -11.78 -4.12
C ILE A 98 -9.43 -12.12 -4.97
N ILE A 99 -8.93 -13.36 -4.90
CA ILE A 99 -7.76 -13.81 -5.66
C ILE A 99 -8.03 -13.74 -7.17
N GLU A 100 -9.20 -14.17 -7.61
CA GLU A 100 -9.59 -14.09 -9.02
C GLU A 100 -9.70 -12.63 -9.50
N GLY A 101 -10.32 -11.78 -8.71
CA GLY A 101 -10.39 -10.34 -8.96
C GLY A 101 -9.00 -9.71 -9.11
N MET A 102 -8.07 -10.03 -8.20
CA MET A 102 -6.69 -9.54 -8.27
C MET A 102 -5.96 -10.08 -9.52
N ARG A 103 -6.15 -11.33 -9.89
CA ARG A 103 -5.57 -11.89 -11.13
C ARG A 103 -6.12 -11.21 -12.38
N LYS A 104 -7.42 -10.92 -12.41
CA LYS A 104 -8.06 -10.19 -13.51
C LYS A 104 -7.54 -8.76 -13.60
N TYR A 105 -7.43 -8.08 -12.47
CA TYR A 105 -6.85 -6.74 -12.40
C TYR A 105 -5.40 -6.71 -12.89
N ARG A 106 -4.54 -7.63 -12.43
CA ARG A 106 -3.14 -7.70 -12.90
C ARG A 106 -3.05 -7.98 -14.40
N ARG A 107 -3.96 -8.77 -14.97
CA ARG A 107 -4.04 -9.00 -16.41
C ARG A 107 -4.43 -7.73 -17.15
N SER A 108 -5.40 -6.97 -16.65
CA SER A 108 -5.80 -5.71 -17.29
C SER A 108 -4.67 -4.68 -17.32
N LEU A 109 -3.78 -4.66 -16.32
CA LEU A 109 -2.58 -3.81 -16.35
C LEU A 109 -1.60 -4.21 -17.47
N GLU A 110 -1.40 -5.51 -17.70
CA GLU A 110 -0.59 -5.99 -18.82
C GLU A 110 -1.18 -5.61 -20.19
N GLU A 111 -2.48 -5.79 -20.34
CA GLU A 111 -3.21 -5.45 -21.56
C GLU A 111 -3.16 -3.95 -21.84
N GLN A 112 -3.34 -3.15 -20.80
CA GLN A 112 -3.29 -1.68 -20.90
C GLN A 112 -1.90 -1.18 -21.27
N ALA A 113 -0.84 -1.73 -20.68
CA ALA A 113 0.54 -1.36 -20.97
C ALA A 113 0.99 -1.82 -22.37
N ALA A 114 0.36 -2.84 -22.93
CA ALA A 114 0.59 -3.39 -24.27
C ALA A 114 2.04 -3.73 -24.59
N PHE A 115 2.87 -4.05 -23.58
CA PHE A 115 4.26 -4.42 -23.79
C PHE A 115 4.40 -5.82 -24.40
N VAL A 116 5.31 -5.95 -25.37
CA VAL A 116 5.61 -7.24 -26.02
C VAL A 116 6.53 -8.09 -25.15
N MET A 117 7.55 -7.47 -24.54
CA MET A 117 8.55 -8.18 -23.74
C MET A 117 7.98 -8.67 -22.40
N PRO A 118 8.17 -9.96 -22.06
CA PRO A 118 7.67 -10.51 -20.79
C PRO A 118 8.13 -9.75 -19.56
N MET A 119 9.40 -9.34 -19.50
CA MET A 119 9.94 -8.55 -18.39
C MET A 119 9.22 -7.20 -18.24
N ALA A 120 8.94 -6.50 -19.34
CA ALA A 120 8.23 -5.23 -19.29
C ALA A 120 6.79 -5.38 -18.80
N ARG A 121 6.13 -6.50 -19.11
CA ARG A 121 4.80 -6.85 -18.57
C ARG A 121 4.85 -7.04 -17.06
N GLU A 122 5.83 -7.78 -16.55
CA GLU A 122 5.99 -7.95 -15.10
C GLU A 122 6.31 -6.63 -14.40
N LEU A 123 7.18 -5.80 -14.99
CA LEU A 123 7.50 -4.48 -14.45
C LEU A 123 6.28 -3.56 -14.40
N SER A 124 5.38 -3.59 -15.41
CA SER A 124 4.15 -2.79 -15.38
C SER A 124 3.23 -3.16 -14.21
N LYS A 125 3.10 -4.45 -13.92
CA LYS A 125 2.35 -4.93 -12.75
C LYS A 125 3.01 -4.55 -11.43
N SER A 126 4.34 -4.61 -11.38
CA SER A 126 5.11 -4.25 -10.20
C SER A 126 5.09 -2.75 -9.93
N ALA A 127 5.16 -1.94 -10.99
CA ALA A 127 5.06 -0.48 -10.90
C ALA A 127 3.72 -0.03 -10.28
N ASN A 128 2.62 -0.68 -10.63
CA ASN A 128 1.31 -0.36 -10.07
C ASN A 128 1.21 -0.59 -8.56
N GLN A 129 2.07 -1.40 -7.96
CA GLN A 129 2.08 -1.60 -6.51
C GLN A 129 2.46 -0.33 -5.72
N PHE A 130 3.12 0.63 -6.36
CA PHE A 130 3.45 1.91 -5.75
C PHE A 130 2.32 2.94 -5.85
N VAL A 131 1.29 2.66 -6.66
CA VAL A 131 0.10 3.51 -6.75
C VAL A 131 -0.82 3.22 -5.57
N SER A 132 -1.16 4.26 -4.82
CA SER A 132 -2.04 4.19 -3.67
C SER A 132 -3.16 5.22 -3.77
N LYS A 133 -4.25 4.97 -3.04
CA LYS A 133 -5.32 5.94 -2.86
C LYS A 133 -4.91 6.95 -1.80
N ARG A 134 -5.11 8.24 -2.08
CA ARG A 134 -4.93 9.32 -1.12
C ARG A 134 -6.28 9.77 -0.59
N GLU A 135 -6.56 9.51 0.69
CA GLU A 135 -7.86 9.85 1.28
C GLU A 135 -8.11 11.36 1.34
N SER A 136 -7.09 12.15 1.68
CA SER A 136 -7.22 13.60 1.83
C SER A 136 -7.67 14.33 0.56
N THR A 137 -7.44 13.75 -0.62
CA THR A 137 -7.83 14.34 -1.91
C THR A 137 -8.81 13.49 -2.70
N GLY A 138 -9.11 12.28 -2.23
CA GLY A 138 -9.89 11.28 -2.97
C GLY A 138 -9.23 10.80 -4.27
N GLY A 139 -7.99 11.23 -4.50
CA GLY A 139 -7.21 10.93 -5.69
C GLY A 139 -6.30 9.72 -5.54
N SER A 140 -5.31 9.65 -6.43
CA SER A 140 -4.23 8.66 -6.37
C SER A 140 -2.90 9.34 -6.08
N THR A 141 -1.95 8.59 -5.56
CA THR A 141 -0.57 9.03 -5.36
C THR A 141 0.40 7.88 -5.66
N ILE A 142 1.69 8.19 -5.72
CA ILE A 142 2.79 7.23 -5.82
C ILE A 142 3.58 7.28 -4.53
N LEU A 143 3.71 6.15 -3.86
CA LEU A 143 4.53 6.03 -2.65
C LEU A 143 6.01 5.95 -3.03
N ALA A 144 6.85 6.70 -2.33
CA ALA A 144 8.28 6.76 -2.61
C ALA A 144 9.00 5.43 -2.25
N GLY A 145 8.47 4.67 -1.31
CA GLY A 145 8.99 3.34 -0.98
C GLY A 145 8.33 2.68 0.21
N TYR A 146 8.03 1.40 0.06
CA TYR A 146 7.48 0.57 1.14
C TYR A 146 8.55 0.11 2.11
N PRO A 147 8.21 -0.01 3.40
CA PRO A 147 7.00 0.47 4.09
C PRO A 147 7.20 1.82 4.77
N PHE A 148 8.30 2.52 4.51
CA PHE A 148 8.78 3.61 5.37
C PHE A 148 8.56 5.02 4.81
N PHE A 149 8.29 5.13 3.50
CA PHE A 149 8.17 6.41 2.83
C PHE A 149 6.74 6.63 2.34
N GLU A 150 6.24 7.81 2.65
CA GLU A 150 4.97 8.32 2.17
C GLU A 150 5.10 8.81 0.72
N ASP A 151 4.16 9.62 0.26
CA ASP A 151 4.26 10.24 -1.05
C ASP A 151 5.14 11.52 -0.98
N TRP A 152 6.22 11.49 -1.74
CA TRP A 152 7.13 12.60 -1.90
C TRP A 152 6.98 13.18 -3.30
N GLY A 153 6.86 14.52 -3.41
CA GLY A 153 6.59 15.20 -4.67
C GLY A 153 7.65 14.95 -5.72
N ARG A 154 8.92 15.06 -5.36
CA ARG A 154 10.04 14.76 -6.25
C ARG A 154 9.97 13.32 -6.75
N ASP A 155 9.85 12.37 -5.84
CA ASP A 155 9.83 10.94 -6.14
C ASP A 155 8.62 10.59 -7.01
N THR A 156 7.45 11.14 -6.67
CA THR A 156 6.23 10.99 -7.47
C THR A 156 6.43 11.50 -8.89
N MET A 157 6.99 12.70 -9.08
CA MET A 157 7.18 13.28 -10.41
C MET A 157 8.26 12.55 -11.23
N ILE A 158 9.30 12.04 -10.59
CA ILE A 158 10.31 11.19 -11.25
C ILE A 158 9.70 9.86 -11.70
N ALA A 159 8.88 9.25 -10.85
CA ALA A 159 8.31 7.93 -11.10
C ALA A 159 7.10 7.94 -12.04
N LEU A 160 6.28 9.00 -12.03
CA LEU A 160 5.00 9.10 -12.74
C LEU A 160 5.08 8.78 -14.24
N PRO A 161 6.07 9.24 -15.01
CA PRO A 161 6.20 8.86 -16.40
C PRO A 161 6.29 7.34 -16.61
N GLY A 162 7.13 6.66 -15.83
CA GLY A 162 7.31 5.21 -15.93
C GLY A 162 6.16 4.41 -15.34
N VAL A 163 5.67 4.81 -14.15
CA VAL A 163 4.61 4.09 -13.42
C VAL A 163 3.25 4.22 -14.10
N CYS A 164 2.92 5.42 -14.62
CA CYS A 164 1.58 5.71 -15.12
C CYS A 164 1.52 5.98 -16.62
N ILE A 165 2.38 6.85 -17.16
CA ILE A 165 2.23 7.27 -18.56
C ILE A 165 2.64 6.14 -19.51
N VAL A 166 3.83 5.58 -19.35
CA VAL A 166 4.36 4.49 -20.21
C VAL A 166 3.53 3.22 -20.08
N THR A 167 2.92 2.99 -18.93
CA THR A 167 2.02 1.84 -18.68
C THR A 167 0.57 2.08 -19.09
N GLY A 168 0.25 3.25 -19.69
CA GLY A 168 -1.09 3.59 -20.16
C GLY A 168 -2.10 3.93 -19.06
N GLN A 169 -1.67 4.08 -17.79
CA GLN A 169 -2.54 4.42 -16.66
C GLN A 169 -2.84 5.93 -16.62
N TYR A 170 -3.36 6.48 -17.72
CA TYR A 170 -3.55 7.92 -17.91
C TYR A 170 -4.50 8.55 -16.89
N GLU A 171 -5.59 7.88 -16.54
CA GLU A 171 -6.53 8.37 -15.54
C GLU A 171 -5.89 8.49 -14.15
N THR A 172 -5.02 7.55 -13.82
CA THR A 172 -4.23 7.60 -12.57
C THR A 172 -3.25 8.76 -12.60
N ALA A 173 -2.51 8.93 -13.72
CA ALA A 173 -1.60 10.06 -13.91
C ALA A 173 -2.33 11.41 -13.75
N LYS A 174 -3.48 11.55 -14.39
CA LYS A 174 -4.31 12.76 -14.31
C LYS A 174 -4.73 13.08 -12.87
N LYS A 175 -5.18 12.08 -12.11
CA LYS A 175 -5.56 12.26 -10.70
C LYS A 175 -4.38 12.71 -9.85
N ILE A 176 -3.20 12.12 -10.06
CA ILE A 176 -1.98 12.50 -9.36
C ILE A 176 -1.60 13.95 -9.70
N LEU A 177 -1.51 14.30 -10.98
CA LEU A 177 -1.17 15.65 -11.42
C LEU A 177 -2.16 16.70 -10.87
N ARG A 178 -3.45 16.42 -10.88
CA ARG A 178 -4.47 17.29 -10.28
C ARG A 178 -4.29 17.46 -8.77
N THR A 179 -3.96 16.40 -8.06
CA THR A 179 -3.67 16.46 -6.62
C THR A 179 -2.54 17.44 -6.34
N PHE A 180 -1.45 17.36 -7.10
CA PHE A 180 -0.33 18.28 -6.93
C PHE A 180 -0.67 19.72 -7.38
N ALA A 181 -1.39 19.89 -8.49
CA ALA A 181 -1.78 21.20 -9.00
C ALA A 181 -2.65 22.01 -8.01
N VAL A 182 -3.60 21.35 -7.34
CA VAL A 182 -4.45 21.99 -6.33
C VAL A 182 -3.66 22.49 -5.11
N HIS A 183 -2.51 21.88 -4.83
CA HIS A 183 -1.65 22.25 -3.71
C HIS A 183 -0.45 23.12 -4.12
N GLU A 184 -0.43 23.64 -5.34
CA GLU A 184 0.58 24.62 -5.75
C GLU A 184 0.53 25.87 -4.86
N ARG A 185 1.69 26.39 -4.44
CA ARG A 185 1.83 27.65 -3.69
C ARG A 185 3.00 28.47 -4.22
N LYS A 186 2.72 29.62 -4.79
CA LYS A 186 3.72 30.58 -5.29
C LYS A 186 4.75 29.96 -6.25
N GLY A 187 4.30 29.08 -7.13
CA GLY A 187 5.14 28.37 -8.09
C GLY A 187 5.85 27.15 -7.53
N LEU A 188 5.64 26.79 -6.28
CA LEU A 188 6.22 25.60 -5.66
C LEU A 188 5.21 24.46 -5.59
N MET A 189 5.69 23.25 -5.85
CA MET A 189 4.94 22.01 -5.63
C MET A 189 5.26 21.42 -4.25
N PRO A 190 4.29 20.76 -3.61
CA PRO A 190 4.55 20.04 -2.37
C PRO A 190 5.64 19.00 -2.55
N ASN A 191 6.59 18.94 -1.63
CA ASN A 191 7.60 17.88 -1.62
C ASN A 191 7.24 16.72 -0.71
N LEU A 192 6.48 16.97 0.35
CA LEU A 192 5.96 15.94 1.24
C LEU A 192 4.52 16.30 1.60
N PHE A 193 3.63 15.35 1.49
CA PHE A 193 2.29 15.41 2.04
C PHE A 193 2.24 14.58 3.34
N PRO A 194 2.33 15.22 4.51
CA PRO A 194 2.25 14.48 5.76
C PRO A 194 0.86 13.85 5.94
N GLU A 195 0.82 12.67 6.52
CA GLU A 195 -0.44 12.04 6.93
C GLU A 195 -1.19 12.87 7.99
N GLY A 196 -2.50 12.64 8.10
CA GLY A 196 -3.33 13.22 9.16
C GLY A 196 -3.72 14.68 8.97
N GLY A 197 -3.69 15.20 7.73
CA GLY A 197 -4.16 16.56 7.41
C GLY A 197 -3.20 17.69 7.77
N ASN A 198 -1.94 17.37 8.02
CA ASN A 198 -0.90 18.36 8.24
C ASN A 198 -0.59 19.14 6.95
N GLU A 199 -0.08 20.37 7.11
CA GLU A 199 0.31 21.22 5.98
C GLU A 199 1.42 20.57 5.13
N PRO A 200 1.31 20.59 3.79
CA PRO A 200 2.35 20.11 2.90
C PRO A 200 3.66 20.90 3.06
N LEU A 201 4.79 20.23 2.87
CA LEU A 201 6.11 20.87 2.93
C LEU A 201 6.57 21.30 1.55
N TYR A 202 7.02 22.55 1.42
CA TYR A 202 7.49 23.18 0.18
C TYR A 202 8.98 23.51 0.27
N ASN A 203 9.83 22.50 0.35
CA ASN A 203 11.25 22.64 0.62
C ASN A 203 12.15 22.21 -0.56
N THR A 204 11.57 22.09 -1.78
CA THR A 204 12.32 21.77 -3.00
C THR A 204 11.87 22.65 -4.18
N VAL A 205 12.81 22.93 -5.08
CA VAL A 205 12.56 23.69 -6.32
C VAL A 205 12.31 22.76 -7.50
N ASP A 206 12.99 21.63 -7.53
CA ASP A 206 12.97 20.66 -8.63
C ASP A 206 11.61 19.97 -8.81
N ALA A 207 10.85 19.76 -7.73
CA ALA A 207 9.51 19.19 -7.82
C ALA A 207 8.57 19.99 -8.76
N ALA A 208 8.68 21.32 -8.77
CA ALA A 208 7.89 22.16 -9.68
C ALA A 208 8.30 21.98 -11.14
N LEU A 209 9.59 21.92 -11.43
CA LEU A 209 10.10 21.70 -12.79
C LEU A 209 9.75 20.29 -13.31
N LEU A 210 9.88 19.30 -12.45
CA LEU A 210 9.49 17.91 -12.75
C LEU A 210 7.97 17.81 -12.98
N PHE A 211 7.16 18.53 -12.22
CA PHE A 211 5.71 18.58 -12.42
C PHE A 211 5.36 19.11 -13.82
N ILE A 212 5.96 20.22 -14.25
CA ILE A 212 5.75 20.77 -15.60
C ILE A 212 6.12 19.74 -16.68
N ASN A 213 7.24 19.06 -16.48
CA ASN A 213 7.66 17.98 -17.39
C ASN A 213 6.64 16.84 -17.44
N CYS A 214 6.12 16.41 -16.28
CA CYS A 214 5.09 15.36 -16.22
C CYS A 214 3.79 15.78 -16.91
N VAL A 215 3.35 17.02 -16.74
CA VAL A 215 2.18 17.56 -17.44
C VAL A 215 2.39 17.56 -18.95
N TYR A 216 3.57 17.96 -19.41
CA TYR A 216 3.93 17.90 -20.83
C TYR A 216 3.90 16.45 -21.37
N LEU A 217 4.53 15.52 -20.68
CA LEU A 217 4.54 14.10 -21.09
C LEU A 217 3.15 13.48 -21.10
N TYR A 218 2.31 13.84 -20.12
CA TYR A 218 0.91 13.43 -20.08
C TYR A 218 0.13 13.97 -21.29
N TYR A 219 0.27 15.26 -21.58
CA TYR A 219 -0.35 15.88 -22.75
C TYR A 219 0.13 15.24 -24.05
N GLU A 220 1.44 15.00 -24.22
CA GLU A 220 1.95 14.35 -25.42
C GLU A 220 1.36 12.94 -25.63
N ALA A 221 1.16 12.19 -24.55
CA ALA A 221 0.60 10.85 -24.61
C ALA A 221 -0.91 10.81 -24.84
N THR A 222 -1.67 11.80 -24.31
CA THR A 222 -3.14 11.75 -24.27
C THR A 222 -3.81 12.79 -25.15
N LYS A 223 -3.13 13.93 -25.42
CA LYS A 223 -3.68 15.16 -26.00
C LYS A 223 -4.83 15.77 -25.18
N ASP A 224 -4.93 15.37 -23.92
CA ASP A 224 -5.92 15.90 -22.97
C ASP A 224 -5.45 17.26 -22.44
N VAL A 225 -6.28 18.28 -22.55
CA VAL A 225 -6.03 19.67 -22.11
C VAL A 225 -6.84 20.07 -20.87
N ALA A 226 -7.61 19.12 -20.29
CA ALA A 226 -8.52 19.37 -19.16
C ALA A 226 -7.87 19.13 -17.80
#